data_7a9f6b9472bf32d504d0495ca7031cda
#
_entry.id   7a9f6b9472bf32d504d0495ca7031cda
#
_cell.length_a   1.000
_cell.length_b   1.000
_cell.length_c   1.000
_cell.angle_alpha   90.00
_cell.angle_beta   90.00
_cell.angle_gamma   90.00
#
_symmetry.space_group_name_H-M   'P 1'
#
loop_
_entity.id
_entity.type
_entity.pdbx_description
1 polymer ?
#
loop_
_entity_poly.entity_id
_entity_poly.type
_entity_poly.pdbx_seq_one_letter_code
_entity_poly.pdbx_strand_id
1 'polypeptide(L)'
;MTRKRHTSYPIIYTEGMEILDRLDALLQRFRVQAAQFHIGQVCETQRYDPRPGSGFLHVLRAGEVAFTPPGSQRAVTVTEPAVLLFPRTTPHAFAVPAGTTADLACATLDFPGGEAHPLVTMLPEYVIVPLAEVPGLGPTLELLATEASSPLCGHRHVIDRLFEIVLIKLIRHLLEHPDTGHHARTPGLLSGLAQPQLARALTAMHESPDHPWTLPELAEIAHLSRSAFSLRFRELVGVPPHEYLIAWRITVAQHLLAAEHTVIDVATAVGYSGTSFSRLFTQRVGQSPRAWAQAHAGT
;
A
#
# COMPACT_ATOMS: atom_id res chain seq x y z
N MET A 1 4.35 36.66 7.64
CA MET A 1 4.18 35.48 6.72
C MET A 1 5.45 34.67 6.77
N THR A 2 5.51 33.69 7.67
CA THR A 2 6.74 32.91 7.95
C THR A 2 6.53 31.53 7.34
N ARG A 3 7.22 31.27 6.22
CA ARG A 3 7.30 29.98 5.55
C ARG A 3 7.94 28.98 6.52
N LYS A 4 7.16 28.05 7.10
CA LYS A 4 7.71 26.89 7.80
C LYS A 4 8.40 26.02 6.77
N ARG A 5 9.73 26.05 6.75
CA ARG A 5 10.56 25.08 6.05
C ARG A 5 10.36 23.75 6.77
N HIS A 6 9.80 22.77 6.09
CA HIS A 6 9.90 21.37 6.50
C HIS A 6 11.40 21.04 6.50
N THR A 7 11.95 20.85 7.67
CA THR A 7 13.32 20.39 7.85
C THR A 7 13.32 18.89 7.58
N SER A 8 13.52 18.51 6.31
CA SER A 8 13.92 17.17 5.97
C SER A 8 15.32 16.97 6.53
N TYR A 9 15.49 16.10 7.53
CA TYR A 9 16.82 15.67 7.97
C TYR A 9 17.43 14.84 6.86
N PRO A 10 18.64 15.17 6.36
CA PRO A 10 19.29 14.33 5.37
C PRO A 10 19.59 12.97 6.03
N ILE A 11 18.98 11.91 5.51
CA ILE A 11 19.42 10.56 5.83
C ILE A 11 20.81 10.43 5.21
N ILE A 12 21.83 10.27 6.04
CA ILE A 12 23.22 10.07 5.59
C ILE A 12 23.32 8.69 4.96
N TYR A 13 23.11 8.62 3.64
CA TYR A 13 23.52 7.47 2.86
C TYR A 13 25.01 7.63 2.51
N THR A 14 25.76 6.55 2.63
CA THR A 14 27.15 6.46 2.15
C THR A 14 27.23 6.94 0.71
N GLU A 15 28.23 7.76 0.42
CA GLU A 15 28.49 8.51 -0.80
C GLU A 15 28.12 7.78 -2.10
N GLY A 16 27.31 8.43 -2.94
CA GLY A 16 27.34 8.26 -4.39
C GLY A 16 26.17 7.58 -5.09
N MET A 17 25.14 7.06 -4.39
CA MET A 17 23.97 6.47 -5.06
C MET A 17 22.67 7.12 -4.54
N GLU A 18 22.10 7.98 -5.36
CA GLU A 18 20.75 8.53 -5.13
C GLU A 18 19.73 7.38 -5.30
N ILE A 19 19.33 6.80 -4.18
CA ILE A 19 18.33 5.72 -4.20
C ILE A 19 16.96 6.37 -4.41
N LEU A 20 16.32 6.08 -5.54
CA LEU A 20 14.94 6.46 -5.77
C LEU A 20 14.02 5.72 -4.79
N ASP A 21 13.49 6.43 -3.78
CA ASP A 21 12.51 5.85 -2.88
C ASP A 21 11.10 5.91 -3.50
N ARG A 22 10.72 4.79 -4.11
CA ARG A 22 9.44 4.63 -4.83
C ARG A 22 8.21 4.62 -3.92
N LEU A 23 8.41 4.44 -2.61
CA LEU A 23 7.33 4.30 -1.63
C LEU A 23 7.19 5.52 -0.71
N ASP A 24 8.21 6.38 -0.61
CA ASP A 24 8.25 7.48 0.37
C ASP A 24 7.02 8.38 0.28
N ALA A 25 6.73 8.93 -0.89
CA ALA A 25 5.58 9.81 -1.11
C ALA A 25 4.24 9.13 -0.83
N LEU A 26 4.15 7.82 -1.10
CA LEU A 26 2.96 7.01 -0.80
C LEU A 26 2.78 6.83 0.70
N LEU A 27 3.82 6.36 1.40
CA LEU A 27 3.77 6.03 2.83
C LEU A 27 3.71 7.27 3.72
N GLN A 28 4.26 8.42 3.29
CA GLN A 28 4.12 9.68 4.01
C GLN A 28 2.69 10.22 3.98
N ARG A 29 2.01 10.12 2.82
CA ARG A 29 0.65 10.63 2.65
C ARG A 29 -0.41 9.64 3.13
N PHE A 30 -0.24 8.37 2.82
CA PHE A 30 -1.23 7.31 3.04
C PHE A 30 -0.67 6.32 4.06
N ARG A 31 -0.75 6.71 5.33
CA ARG A 31 -0.26 5.87 6.43
C ARG A 31 -1.19 4.70 6.62
N VAL A 32 -0.60 3.52 6.74
CA VAL A 32 -1.30 2.30 7.17
C VAL A 32 -1.02 2.10 8.65
N GLN A 33 -2.04 1.71 9.39
CA GLN A 33 -1.90 1.34 10.79
C GLN A 33 -2.15 -0.15 10.94
N ALA A 34 -1.21 -0.85 11.57
CA ALA A 34 -1.40 -2.23 11.95
C ALA A 34 -1.92 -2.32 13.39
N ALA A 35 -2.81 -3.26 13.64
CA ALA A 35 -3.27 -3.60 14.98
C ALA A 35 -3.25 -5.12 15.15
N GLN A 36 -2.33 -5.59 15.99
CA GLN A 36 -2.18 -7.02 16.31
C GLN A 36 -3.42 -7.54 17.05
N PHE A 37 -3.91 -8.72 16.66
CA PHE A 37 -5.02 -9.37 17.35
C PHE A 37 -4.76 -10.84 17.72
N HIS A 38 -3.79 -11.52 17.11
CA HIS A 38 -3.43 -12.89 17.45
C HIS A 38 -1.94 -13.14 17.25
N ILE A 39 -1.32 -13.84 18.21
CA ILE A 39 0.01 -14.44 18.06
C ILE A 39 0.01 -15.76 18.83
N GLY A 40 0.27 -16.87 18.15
CA GLY A 40 0.36 -18.18 18.77
C GLY A 40 -0.16 -19.30 17.89
N GLN A 41 -0.30 -20.48 18.53
CA GLN A 41 -0.77 -21.68 17.86
C GLN A 41 -2.30 -21.66 17.69
N VAL A 42 -2.74 -22.15 16.54
CA VAL A 42 -4.13 -22.42 16.21
C VAL A 42 -4.25 -23.90 15.77
N CYS A 43 -5.31 -24.57 16.20
CA CYS A 43 -5.56 -25.98 15.90
C CYS A 43 -6.92 -26.21 15.23
N GLU A 44 -7.67 -25.14 15.00
CA GLU A 44 -9.01 -25.16 14.40
C GLU A 44 -9.11 -24.11 13.29
N THR A 45 -10.16 -24.23 12.48
CA THR A 45 -10.45 -23.22 11.44
C THR A 45 -10.66 -21.84 12.07
N GLN A 46 -9.86 -20.89 11.65
CA GLN A 46 -9.97 -19.51 12.05
C GLN A 46 -10.63 -18.69 10.94
N ARG A 47 -11.71 -17.99 11.27
CA ARG A 47 -12.41 -17.09 10.34
C ARG A 47 -12.04 -15.63 10.65
N TYR A 48 -11.81 -14.88 9.62
CA TYR A 48 -11.45 -13.47 9.66
C TYR A 48 -12.47 -12.66 8.87
N ASP A 49 -13.29 -11.90 9.61
CA ASP A 49 -14.31 -11.02 9.04
C ASP A 49 -13.80 -9.58 9.10
N PRO A 50 -13.48 -8.96 7.95
CA PRO A 50 -12.89 -7.63 7.94
C PRO A 50 -13.90 -6.56 8.28
N ARG A 51 -13.41 -5.49 8.90
CA ARG A 51 -14.16 -4.24 9.04
C ARG A 51 -14.07 -3.47 7.73
N PRO A 52 -15.05 -2.62 7.40
CA PRO A 52 -14.95 -1.73 6.25
C PRO A 52 -13.65 -0.91 6.30
N GLY A 53 -12.91 -0.88 5.19
CA GLY A 53 -11.64 -0.15 5.09
C GLY A 53 -10.43 -0.85 5.71
N SER A 54 -10.57 -2.09 6.21
CA SER A 54 -9.44 -2.85 6.74
C SER A 54 -9.09 -4.05 5.89
N GLY A 55 -7.81 -4.46 5.95
CA GLY A 55 -7.29 -5.70 5.44
C GLY A 55 -6.65 -6.53 6.55
N PHE A 56 -5.99 -7.62 6.17
CA PHE A 56 -5.29 -8.51 7.10
C PHE A 56 -3.88 -8.82 6.66
N LEU A 57 -2.98 -8.87 7.61
CA LEU A 57 -1.62 -9.36 7.45
C LEU A 57 -1.39 -10.52 8.41
N HIS A 58 -1.08 -11.68 7.86
CA HIS A 58 -0.77 -12.89 8.62
C HIS A 58 0.65 -13.34 8.31
N VAL A 59 1.31 -13.84 9.32
CA VAL A 59 2.61 -14.49 9.20
C VAL A 59 2.44 -15.94 9.70
N LEU A 60 2.49 -16.89 8.78
CA LEU A 60 2.63 -18.31 9.12
C LEU A 60 4.09 -18.54 9.49
N ARG A 61 4.34 -18.86 10.76
CA ARG A 61 5.69 -19.10 11.29
C ARG A 61 6.06 -20.59 11.28
N ALA A 62 5.06 -21.44 11.45
CA ALA A 62 5.22 -22.91 11.40
C ALA A 62 3.86 -23.58 11.15
N GLY A 63 3.90 -24.81 10.69
CA GLY A 63 2.69 -25.60 10.39
C GLY A 63 2.15 -25.35 8.99
N GLU A 64 0.86 -25.65 8.81
CA GLU A 64 0.18 -25.61 7.53
C GLU A 64 -1.18 -24.93 7.69
N VAL A 65 -1.56 -24.11 6.72
CA VAL A 65 -2.91 -23.53 6.61
C VAL A 65 -3.40 -23.64 5.18
N ALA A 66 -4.70 -23.83 5.01
CA ALA A 66 -5.36 -23.79 3.72
C ALA A 66 -6.48 -22.75 3.73
N PHE A 67 -6.65 -22.03 2.62
CA PHE A 67 -7.76 -21.08 2.43
C PHE A 67 -8.27 -21.15 0.99
N THR A 68 -9.51 -20.76 0.80
CA THR A 68 -10.10 -20.65 -0.54
C THR A 68 -10.13 -19.17 -0.94
N PRO A 69 -9.37 -18.77 -1.98
CA PRO A 69 -9.42 -17.40 -2.48
C PRO A 69 -10.83 -17.02 -2.94
N PRO A 70 -11.21 -15.74 -2.82
CA PRO A 70 -12.46 -15.23 -3.34
C PRO A 70 -12.64 -15.57 -4.81
N GLY A 71 -13.83 -15.99 -5.20
CA GLY A 71 -14.14 -16.38 -6.58
C GLY A 71 -13.49 -17.68 -7.06
N SER A 72 -12.70 -18.37 -6.24
CA SER A 72 -12.08 -19.66 -6.54
C SER A 72 -12.88 -20.81 -5.88
N GLN A 73 -12.88 -21.97 -6.54
CA GLN A 73 -13.36 -23.22 -5.92
C GLN A 73 -12.21 -24.11 -5.42
N ARG A 74 -10.95 -23.68 -5.67
CA ARG A 74 -9.76 -24.43 -5.25
C ARG A 74 -9.15 -23.78 -4.02
N ALA A 75 -8.92 -24.59 -2.99
CA ALA A 75 -8.14 -24.17 -1.85
C ALA A 75 -6.66 -24.00 -2.24
N VAL A 76 -6.04 -23.01 -1.65
CA VAL A 76 -4.59 -22.80 -1.66
C VAL A 76 -4.05 -23.26 -0.32
N THR A 77 -3.08 -24.17 -0.35
CA THR A 77 -2.42 -24.66 0.85
C THR A 77 -1.03 -24.02 0.97
N VAL A 78 -0.72 -23.52 2.16
CA VAL A 78 0.58 -22.94 2.51
C VAL A 78 1.22 -23.84 3.55
N THR A 79 2.30 -24.53 3.16
CA THR A 79 2.98 -25.54 3.98
C THR A 79 4.34 -25.10 4.50
N GLU A 80 4.77 -23.89 4.12
CA GLU A 80 6.04 -23.31 4.56
C GLU A 80 5.81 -21.95 5.21
N PRO A 81 6.74 -21.49 6.06
CA PRO A 81 6.64 -20.16 6.65
C PRO A 81 6.48 -19.06 5.58
N ALA A 82 5.43 -18.26 5.69
CA ALA A 82 5.05 -17.29 4.67
C ALA A 82 4.36 -16.06 5.26
N VAL A 83 4.44 -14.93 4.55
CA VAL A 83 3.57 -13.78 4.75
C VAL A 83 2.35 -13.93 3.83
N LEU A 84 1.17 -13.77 4.41
CA LEU A 84 -0.10 -13.73 3.69
C LEU A 84 -0.75 -12.36 3.93
N LEU A 85 -1.00 -11.64 2.84
CA LEU A 85 -1.62 -10.31 2.89
C LEU A 85 -2.95 -10.34 2.14
N PHE A 86 -4.00 -9.86 2.77
CA PHE A 86 -5.33 -9.60 2.21
C PHE A 86 -5.60 -8.10 2.34
N PRO A 87 -5.24 -7.29 1.33
CA PRO A 87 -5.30 -5.83 1.45
C PRO A 87 -6.71 -5.26 1.40
N ARG A 88 -7.68 -6.03 0.91
CA ARG A 88 -9.08 -5.60 0.74
C ARG A 88 -9.97 -6.13 1.85
N THR A 89 -11.15 -5.52 1.97
CA THR A 89 -12.23 -5.94 2.87
C THR A 89 -12.84 -7.26 2.38
N THR A 90 -12.07 -8.36 2.47
CA THR A 90 -12.47 -9.67 1.98
C THR A 90 -12.46 -10.70 3.11
N PRO A 91 -13.61 -11.28 3.48
CA PRO A 91 -13.67 -12.37 4.44
C PRO A 91 -12.88 -13.58 3.96
N HIS A 92 -12.12 -14.20 4.86
CA HIS A 92 -11.42 -15.45 4.56
C HIS A 92 -11.32 -16.31 5.81
N ALA A 93 -10.99 -17.59 5.62
CA ALA A 93 -10.79 -18.52 6.71
C ALA A 93 -9.57 -19.39 6.44
N PHE A 94 -8.77 -19.61 7.48
CA PHE A 94 -7.69 -20.59 7.45
C PHE A 94 -8.17 -21.89 8.08
N ALA A 95 -8.19 -22.95 7.29
CA ALA A 95 -8.38 -24.30 7.77
C ALA A 95 -7.01 -24.87 8.19
N VAL A 96 -6.94 -25.42 9.39
CA VAL A 96 -5.77 -26.16 9.90
C VAL A 96 -6.09 -27.64 9.78
N PRO A 97 -5.22 -28.50 9.22
CA PRO A 97 -5.48 -29.92 9.11
C PRO A 97 -5.72 -30.57 10.48
N ALA A 98 -6.68 -31.48 10.54
CA ALA A 98 -7.06 -32.16 11.79
C ALA A 98 -5.85 -32.85 12.45
N GLY A 99 -5.68 -32.63 13.75
CA GLY A 99 -4.57 -33.20 14.52
C GLY A 99 -3.22 -32.50 14.36
N THR A 100 -3.19 -31.35 13.63
CA THR A 100 -2.00 -30.50 13.51
C THR A 100 -2.22 -29.14 14.16
N THR A 101 -1.17 -28.32 14.20
CA THR A 101 -1.23 -26.93 14.65
C THR A 101 -0.51 -26.05 13.66
N ALA A 102 -0.98 -24.81 13.49
CA ALA A 102 -0.28 -23.78 12.78
C ALA A 102 0.08 -22.63 13.74
N ASP A 103 1.27 -22.08 13.62
CA ASP A 103 1.72 -20.94 14.42
C ASP A 103 1.58 -19.67 13.59
N LEU A 104 0.64 -18.83 13.99
CA LEU A 104 0.25 -17.62 13.29
C LEU A 104 0.52 -16.36 14.12
N ALA A 105 0.99 -15.31 13.44
CA ALA A 105 0.96 -13.95 13.95
C ALA A 105 0.10 -13.11 13.00
N CYS A 106 -0.93 -12.44 13.52
CA CYS A 106 -1.97 -11.81 12.74
C CYS A 106 -2.23 -10.37 13.18
N ALA A 107 -2.36 -9.47 12.22
CA ALA A 107 -2.77 -8.09 12.43
C ALA A 107 -3.85 -7.68 11.42
N THR A 108 -4.74 -6.81 11.85
CA THR A 108 -5.53 -5.99 10.92
C THR A 108 -4.68 -4.85 10.39
N LEU A 109 -4.91 -4.46 9.15
CA LEU A 109 -4.34 -3.27 8.53
C LEU A 109 -5.47 -2.28 8.29
N ASP A 110 -5.37 -1.12 8.87
CA ASP A 110 -6.33 -0.04 8.65
C ASP A 110 -5.82 0.87 7.53
N PHE A 111 -6.65 1.05 6.50
CA PHE A 111 -6.35 1.85 5.33
C PHE A 111 -7.28 3.07 5.31
N PRO A 112 -6.82 4.25 5.75
CA PRO A 112 -7.62 5.47 5.70
C PRO A 112 -8.11 5.76 4.28
N GLY A 113 -9.43 5.89 4.11
CA GLY A 113 -10.07 5.96 2.78
C GLY A 113 -10.45 4.61 2.16
N GLY A 114 -10.23 3.51 2.88
CA GLY A 114 -10.72 2.17 2.54
C GLY A 114 -10.16 1.63 1.23
N GLU A 115 -11.03 1.08 0.39
CA GLU A 115 -10.65 0.45 -0.87
C GLU A 115 -10.08 1.44 -1.92
N ALA A 116 -10.29 2.74 -1.73
CA ALA A 116 -9.66 3.76 -2.57
C ALA A 116 -8.21 4.08 -2.17
N HIS A 117 -7.72 3.50 -1.05
CA HIS A 117 -6.35 3.69 -0.61
C HIS A 117 -5.34 3.19 -1.65
N PRO A 118 -4.29 3.97 -2.01
CA PRO A 118 -3.36 3.61 -3.07
C PRO A 118 -2.70 2.25 -2.89
N LEU A 119 -2.35 1.86 -1.67
CA LEU A 119 -1.77 0.54 -1.39
C LEU A 119 -2.79 -0.60 -1.61
N VAL A 120 -4.08 -0.38 -1.32
CA VAL A 120 -5.13 -1.37 -1.57
C VAL A 120 -5.35 -1.55 -3.07
N THR A 121 -5.39 -0.43 -3.82
CA THR A 121 -5.62 -0.47 -5.27
C THR A 121 -4.43 -1.01 -6.06
N MET A 122 -3.19 -0.84 -5.56
CA MET A 122 -2.00 -1.35 -6.24
C MET A 122 -1.71 -2.82 -5.98
N LEU A 123 -2.19 -3.37 -4.87
CA LEU A 123 -1.94 -4.75 -4.48
C LEU A 123 -3.00 -5.70 -5.08
N PRO A 124 -2.61 -6.94 -5.37
CA PRO A 124 -3.57 -7.98 -5.78
C PRO A 124 -4.55 -8.29 -4.64
N GLU A 125 -5.57 -9.11 -4.94
CA GLU A 125 -6.61 -9.47 -3.99
C GLU A 125 -6.05 -10.18 -2.74
N TYR A 126 -5.03 -10.99 -2.93
CA TYR A 126 -4.22 -11.56 -1.86
C TYR A 126 -2.77 -11.73 -2.33
N VAL A 127 -1.85 -11.81 -1.37
CA VAL A 127 -0.42 -12.04 -1.60
C VAL A 127 0.04 -13.16 -0.69
N ILE A 128 0.83 -14.09 -1.21
CA ILE A 128 1.55 -15.11 -0.44
C ILE A 128 3.00 -15.05 -0.87
N VAL A 129 3.90 -14.82 0.08
CA VAL A 129 5.34 -14.83 -0.16
C VAL A 129 6.03 -15.63 0.94
N PRO A 130 6.82 -16.67 0.59
CA PRO A 130 7.63 -17.39 1.55
C PRO A 130 8.54 -16.45 2.32
N LEU A 131 8.67 -16.65 3.64
CA LEU A 131 9.53 -15.79 4.49
C LEU A 131 10.98 -15.78 4.02
N ALA A 132 11.45 -16.89 3.45
CA ALA A 132 12.81 -17.04 2.94
C ALA A 132 13.09 -16.13 1.74
N GLU A 133 12.05 -15.71 0.99
CA GLU A 133 12.19 -14.84 -0.17
C GLU A 133 12.24 -13.35 0.20
N VAL A 134 11.84 -12.95 1.43
CA VAL A 134 11.82 -11.54 1.84
C VAL A 134 13.07 -11.18 2.64
N PRO A 135 14.06 -10.49 2.05
CA PRO A 135 15.32 -10.20 2.71
C PRO A 135 15.14 -9.39 4.00
N GLY A 136 15.86 -9.80 5.05
CA GLY A 136 15.88 -9.09 6.33
C GLY A 136 14.56 -9.13 7.12
N LEU A 137 13.64 -10.04 6.79
CA LEU A 137 12.41 -10.22 7.56
C LEU A 137 12.65 -11.01 8.85
N GLY A 138 13.61 -11.96 8.86
CA GLY A 138 13.94 -12.81 10.02
C GLY A 138 14.11 -12.02 11.32
N PRO A 139 15.03 -11.02 11.41
CA PRO A 139 15.21 -10.22 12.63
C PRO A 139 13.94 -9.48 13.08
N THR A 140 13.08 -9.06 12.17
CA THR A 140 11.81 -8.42 12.50
C THR A 140 10.85 -9.40 13.16
N LEU A 141 10.80 -10.65 12.67
CA LEU A 141 9.96 -11.70 13.23
C LEU A 141 10.50 -12.25 14.54
N GLU A 142 11.82 -12.30 14.72
CA GLU A 142 12.46 -12.63 16.00
C GLU A 142 12.11 -11.62 17.09
N LEU A 143 12.17 -10.31 16.75
CA LEU A 143 11.76 -9.26 17.67
C LEU A 143 10.25 -9.35 17.99
N LEU A 144 9.41 -9.60 16.99
CA LEU A 144 7.97 -9.80 17.18
C LEU A 144 7.69 -10.99 18.13
N ALA A 145 8.39 -12.10 17.96
CA ALA A 145 8.26 -13.26 18.84
C ALA A 145 8.72 -12.96 20.27
N THR A 146 9.79 -12.19 20.42
CA THR A 146 10.32 -11.77 21.73
C THR A 146 9.32 -10.88 22.47
N GLU A 147 8.78 -9.85 21.81
CA GLU A 147 7.78 -8.95 22.37
C GLU A 147 6.48 -9.68 22.75
N ALA A 148 6.09 -10.68 21.96
CA ALA A 148 4.90 -11.49 22.23
C ALA A 148 5.09 -12.45 23.42
N SER A 149 6.28 -13.03 23.60
CA SER A 149 6.58 -14.01 24.66
C SER A 149 6.92 -13.37 26.00
N SER A 150 7.40 -12.14 26.02
CA SER A 150 7.82 -11.40 27.21
C SER A 150 7.27 -9.98 27.20
N PRO A 151 5.94 -9.80 27.36
CA PRO A 151 5.31 -8.51 27.19
C PRO A 151 5.77 -7.51 28.26
N LEU A 152 6.37 -6.41 27.80
CA LEU A 152 6.75 -5.26 28.61
C LEU A 152 5.77 -4.10 28.40
N CYS A 153 5.96 -3.02 29.15
CA CYS A 153 5.16 -1.81 28.97
C CYS A 153 5.30 -1.29 27.53
N GLY A 154 4.18 -1.09 26.83
CA GLY A 154 4.18 -0.64 25.43
C GLY A 154 4.33 -1.74 24.37
N HIS A 155 4.43 -3.03 24.75
CA HIS A 155 4.64 -4.16 23.84
C HIS A 155 3.66 -4.18 22.65
N ARG A 156 2.37 -3.86 22.85
CA ARG A 156 1.39 -3.80 21.75
C ARG A 156 1.79 -2.82 20.67
N HIS A 157 2.22 -1.62 21.06
CA HIS A 157 2.68 -0.60 20.09
C HIS A 157 3.95 -1.04 19.35
N VAL A 158 4.86 -1.75 20.01
CA VAL A 158 6.03 -2.33 19.35
C VAL A 158 5.59 -3.36 18.31
N ILE A 159 4.71 -4.30 18.71
CA ILE A 159 4.21 -5.34 17.80
C ILE A 159 3.48 -4.73 16.59
N ASP A 160 2.60 -3.74 16.80
CA ASP A 160 1.89 -3.06 15.71
C ASP A 160 2.89 -2.44 14.71
N ARG A 161 3.94 -1.75 15.19
CA ARG A 161 5.00 -1.19 14.33
C ARG A 161 5.81 -2.26 13.60
N LEU A 162 6.03 -3.42 14.23
CA LEU A 162 6.70 -4.54 13.57
C LEU A 162 5.86 -5.10 12.42
N PHE A 163 4.54 -5.16 12.54
CA PHE A 163 3.66 -5.53 11.43
C PHE A 163 3.69 -4.50 10.29
N GLU A 164 3.77 -3.21 10.60
CA GLU A 164 3.96 -2.16 9.59
C GLU A 164 5.29 -2.33 8.84
N ILE A 165 6.37 -2.69 9.56
CA ILE A 165 7.67 -3.02 8.94
C ILE A 165 7.55 -4.26 8.04
N VAL A 166 6.84 -5.30 8.47
CA VAL A 166 6.60 -6.50 7.65
C VAL A 166 5.88 -6.12 6.34
N LEU A 167 4.85 -5.28 6.42
CA LEU A 167 4.13 -4.78 5.25
C LEU A 167 5.06 -4.03 4.28
N ILE A 168 5.87 -3.09 4.78
CA ILE A 168 6.82 -2.33 3.96
C ILE A 168 7.83 -3.25 3.28
N LYS A 169 8.39 -4.22 4.01
CA LYS A 169 9.34 -5.19 3.45
C LYS A 169 8.70 -6.07 2.39
N LEU A 170 7.45 -6.50 2.59
CA LEU A 170 6.68 -7.25 1.61
C LEU A 170 6.45 -6.44 0.33
N ILE A 171 6.02 -5.18 0.44
CA ILE A 171 5.82 -4.30 -0.72
C ILE A 171 7.14 -4.08 -1.47
N ARG A 172 8.25 -3.85 -0.78
CA ARG A 172 9.58 -3.75 -1.40
C ARG A 172 9.93 -5.02 -2.18
N HIS A 173 9.72 -6.19 -1.58
CA HIS A 173 9.95 -7.47 -2.25
C HIS A 173 9.12 -7.60 -3.54
N LEU A 174 7.83 -7.25 -3.50
CA LEU A 174 6.95 -7.27 -4.68
C LEU A 174 7.39 -6.28 -5.78
N LEU A 175 7.96 -5.13 -5.41
CA LEU A 175 8.51 -4.17 -6.37
C LEU A 175 9.81 -4.65 -7.04
N GLU A 176 10.62 -5.41 -6.32
CA GLU A 176 11.88 -5.95 -6.81
C GLU A 176 11.68 -7.25 -7.60
N HIS A 177 10.63 -8.01 -7.25
CA HIS A 177 10.32 -9.32 -7.82
C HIS A 177 8.87 -9.36 -8.33
N PRO A 178 8.54 -8.60 -9.38
CA PRO A 178 7.15 -8.45 -9.85
C PRO A 178 6.55 -9.74 -10.45
N ASP A 179 7.38 -10.76 -10.67
CA ASP A 179 6.98 -12.07 -11.20
C ASP A 179 6.84 -13.15 -10.11
N THR A 180 7.17 -12.81 -8.83
CA THR A 180 7.05 -13.76 -7.71
C THR A 180 5.63 -13.76 -7.16
N GLY A 181 5.20 -14.95 -6.73
CA GLY A 181 3.87 -15.18 -6.16
C GLY A 181 2.85 -15.65 -7.20
N HIS A 182 1.68 -16.01 -6.70
CA HIS A 182 0.56 -16.57 -7.51
C HIS A 182 -0.18 -15.51 -8.36
N HIS A 183 0.47 -14.35 -8.59
CA HIS A 183 -0.16 -13.19 -9.21
C HIS A 183 0.37 -12.99 -10.63
N ALA A 184 -0.49 -13.19 -11.62
CA ALA A 184 -0.23 -12.71 -12.97
C ALA A 184 0.02 -11.18 -12.92
N ARG A 185 0.99 -10.68 -13.72
CA ARG A 185 1.22 -9.24 -13.90
C ARG A 185 -0.06 -8.57 -14.37
N THR A 186 -0.80 -7.99 -13.45
CA THR A 186 -1.92 -7.11 -13.79
C THR A 186 -1.37 -5.69 -13.98
N PRO A 187 -1.77 -5.00 -15.07
CA PRO A 187 -1.45 -3.57 -15.19
C PRO A 187 -1.95 -2.80 -13.96
N GLY A 188 -1.10 -1.94 -13.41
CA GLY A 188 -1.42 -1.16 -12.21
C GLY A 188 -0.22 -0.40 -11.67
N LEU A 189 -0.42 0.30 -10.55
CA LEU A 189 0.63 1.09 -9.92
C LEU A 189 1.83 0.23 -9.51
N LEU A 190 1.62 -0.97 -8.97
CA LEU A 190 2.71 -1.88 -8.58
C LEU A 190 3.62 -2.22 -9.77
N SER A 191 3.02 -2.60 -10.91
CA SER A 191 3.76 -2.91 -12.14
C SER A 191 4.50 -1.70 -12.70
N GLY A 192 3.90 -0.50 -12.59
CA GLY A 192 4.55 0.75 -12.98
C GLY A 192 5.74 1.10 -12.10
N LEU A 193 5.61 0.98 -10.78
CA LEU A 193 6.68 1.25 -9.80
C LEU A 193 7.78 0.17 -9.83
N ALA A 194 7.48 -1.06 -10.23
CA ALA A 194 8.47 -2.11 -10.41
C ALA A 194 9.40 -1.84 -11.60
N GLN A 195 8.95 -1.07 -12.61
CA GLN A 195 9.76 -0.72 -13.77
C GLN A 195 10.60 0.55 -13.51
N PRO A 196 11.94 0.47 -13.46
CA PRO A 196 12.79 1.59 -13.02
C PRO A 196 12.59 2.90 -13.77
N GLN A 197 12.35 2.85 -15.08
CA GLN A 197 12.14 4.03 -15.91
C GLN A 197 10.80 4.72 -15.58
N LEU A 198 9.72 3.94 -15.43
CA LEU A 198 8.41 4.49 -15.09
C LEU A 198 8.34 4.91 -13.61
N ALA A 199 9.03 4.21 -12.74
CA ALA A 199 9.10 4.54 -11.32
C ALA A 199 9.56 5.98 -11.09
N ARG A 200 10.54 6.48 -11.85
CA ARG A 200 11.00 7.88 -11.76
C ARG A 200 9.88 8.88 -12.03
N ALA A 201 9.13 8.69 -13.12
CA ALA A 201 8.03 9.57 -13.47
C ALA A 201 6.86 9.45 -12.48
N LEU A 202 6.53 8.23 -12.05
CA LEU A 202 5.49 7.99 -11.04
C LEU A 202 5.85 8.63 -9.70
N THR A 203 7.09 8.45 -9.22
CA THR A 203 7.57 9.08 -7.97
C THR A 203 7.49 10.60 -8.07
N ALA A 204 7.94 11.20 -9.17
CA ALA A 204 7.84 12.65 -9.39
C ALA A 204 6.37 13.15 -9.35
N MET A 205 5.44 12.43 -10.00
CA MET A 205 4.00 12.73 -9.91
C MET A 205 3.46 12.62 -8.49
N HIS A 206 3.93 11.64 -7.71
CA HIS A 206 3.49 11.41 -6.33
C HIS A 206 4.01 12.48 -5.37
N GLU A 207 5.26 12.89 -5.52
CA GLU A 207 5.89 13.91 -4.70
C GLU A 207 5.29 15.29 -4.93
N SER A 208 5.04 15.63 -6.19
CA SER A 208 4.58 16.96 -6.61
C SER A 208 3.29 16.88 -7.45
N PRO A 209 2.15 16.53 -6.84
CA PRO A 209 0.88 16.44 -7.55
C PRO A 209 0.38 17.78 -8.07
N ASP A 210 0.77 18.89 -7.46
CA ASP A 210 0.44 20.27 -7.86
C ASP A 210 1.19 20.73 -9.12
N HIS A 211 2.35 20.14 -9.40
CA HIS A 211 3.14 20.51 -10.58
C HIS A 211 2.38 20.23 -11.89
N PRO A 212 2.37 21.15 -12.87
CA PRO A 212 1.66 20.99 -14.15
C PRO A 212 2.42 20.06 -15.11
N TRP A 213 2.63 18.81 -14.70
CA TRP A 213 3.37 17.80 -15.45
C TRP A 213 2.94 17.70 -16.90
N THR A 214 3.89 17.78 -17.82
CA THR A 214 3.69 17.57 -19.25
C THR A 214 4.23 16.21 -19.68
N LEU A 215 3.68 15.68 -20.78
CA LEU A 215 4.15 14.40 -21.33
C LEU A 215 5.65 14.43 -21.72
N PRO A 216 6.18 15.52 -22.36
CA PRO A 216 7.61 15.61 -22.62
C PRO A 216 8.48 15.53 -21.37
N GLU A 217 8.12 16.27 -20.32
CA GLU A 217 8.85 16.34 -19.06
C GLU A 217 8.88 14.97 -18.34
N LEU A 218 7.73 14.28 -18.26
CA LEU A 218 7.66 12.94 -17.68
C LEU A 218 8.46 11.90 -18.48
N ALA A 219 8.46 12.01 -19.81
CA ALA A 219 9.25 11.14 -20.68
C ALA A 219 10.76 11.39 -20.50
N GLU A 220 11.17 12.64 -20.30
CA GLU A 220 12.56 13.02 -20.00
C GLU A 220 13.01 12.42 -18.66
N ILE A 221 12.22 12.58 -17.58
CA ILE A 221 12.48 11.98 -16.26
C ILE A 221 12.60 10.45 -16.37
N ALA A 222 11.76 9.82 -17.20
CA ALA A 222 11.81 8.38 -17.45
C ALA A 222 12.97 7.95 -18.38
N HIS A 223 13.74 8.90 -18.96
CA HIS A 223 14.76 8.65 -19.99
C HIS A 223 14.21 7.86 -21.19
N LEU A 224 13.02 8.23 -21.65
CA LEU A 224 12.32 7.62 -22.78
C LEU A 224 11.91 8.68 -23.81
N SER A 225 11.70 8.26 -25.07
CA SER A 225 10.96 9.09 -26.00
C SER A 225 9.49 9.20 -25.58
N ARG A 226 8.82 10.29 -26.00
CA ARG A 226 7.38 10.53 -25.68
C ARG A 226 6.49 9.36 -26.07
N SER A 227 6.71 8.77 -27.24
CA SER A 227 5.94 7.63 -27.74
C SER A 227 6.22 6.35 -26.92
N ALA A 228 7.48 6.06 -26.63
CA ALA A 228 7.87 4.92 -25.83
C ALA A 228 7.35 5.03 -24.38
N PHE A 229 7.41 6.24 -23.79
CA PHE A 229 6.89 6.49 -22.46
C PHE A 229 5.36 6.27 -22.40
N SER A 230 4.61 6.89 -23.31
CA SER A 230 3.14 6.73 -23.35
C SER A 230 2.71 5.29 -23.54
N LEU A 231 3.37 4.57 -24.45
CA LEU A 231 3.07 3.15 -24.70
C LEU A 231 3.33 2.30 -23.46
N ARG A 232 4.56 2.33 -22.94
CA ARG A 232 4.94 1.53 -21.76
C ARG A 232 4.12 1.89 -20.52
N PHE A 233 3.85 3.18 -20.31
CA PHE A 233 3.04 3.61 -19.18
C PHE A 233 1.63 3.00 -19.26
N ARG A 234 0.99 3.05 -20.44
CA ARG A 234 -0.32 2.44 -20.63
C ARG A 234 -0.31 0.92 -20.51
N GLU A 235 0.73 0.26 -21.00
CA GLU A 235 0.87 -1.20 -20.89
C GLU A 235 1.03 -1.65 -19.43
N LEU A 236 1.86 -0.96 -18.65
CA LEU A 236 2.21 -1.38 -17.29
C LEU A 236 1.31 -0.77 -16.21
N VAL A 237 0.82 0.47 -16.39
CA VAL A 237 -0.07 1.13 -15.42
C VAL A 237 -1.54 0.93 -15.76
N GLY A 238 -1.84 0.59 -17.02
CA GLY A 238 -3.20 0.32 -17.49
C GLY A 238 -3.96 1.55 -18.02
N VAL A 239 -3.47 2.76 -17.74
CA VAL A 239 -4.10 4.03 -18.16
C VAL A 239 -3.04 5.00 -18.72
N PRO A 240 -3.43 6.00 -19.54
CA PRO A 240 -2.49 7.02 -19.98
C PRO A 240 -1.93 7.87 -18.82
N PRO A 241 -0.70 8.45 -18.96
CA PRO A 241 -0.06 9.23 -17.90
C PRO A 241 -0.92 10.38 -17.36
N HIS A 242 -1.59 11.13 -18.23
CA HIS A 242 -2.46 12.22 -17.81
C HIS A 242 -3.69 11.75 -17.00
N GLU A 243 -4.32 10.65 -17.41
CA GLU A 243 -5.45 10.06 -16.66
C GLU A 243 -5.00 9.55 -15.29
N TYR A 244 -3.82 8.95 -15.23
CA TYR A 244 -3.22 8.54 -13.96
C TYR A 244 -2.98 9.72 -13.02
N LEU A 245 -2.38 10.82 -13.52
CA LEU A 245 -2.12 12.03 -12.73
C LEU A 245 -3.42 12.63 -12.19
N ILE A 246 -4.47 12.68 -13.01
CA ILE A 246 -5.79 13.15 -12.56
C ILE A 246 -6.32 12.25 -11.43
N ALA A 247 -6.29 10.93 -11.61
CA ALA A 247 -6.74 9.99 -10.59
C ALA A 247 -5.93 10.14 -9.30
N TRP A 248 -4.61 10.27 -9.40
CA TRP A 248 -3.73 10.51 -8.25
C TRP A 248 -4.09 11.80 -7.50
N ARG A 249 -4.28 12.91 -8.21
CA ARG A 249 -4.71 14.20 -7.63
C ARG A 249 -6.04 14.08 -6.90
N ILE A 250 -7.00 13.33 -7.46
CA ILE A 250 -8.30 13.08 -6.81
C ILE A 250 -8.11 12.27 -5.52
N THR A 251 -7.27 11.23 -5.54
CA THR A 251 -6.97 10.42 -4.34
C THR A 251 -6.31 11.27 -3.24
N VAL A 252 -5.32 12.11 -3.61
CA VAL A 252 -4.72 13.06 -2.66
C VAL A 252 -5.74 14.06 -2.13
N ALA A 253 -6.62 14.57 -2.98
CA ALA A 253 -7.67 15.50 -2.57
C ALA A 253 -8.67 14.85 -1.61
N GLN A 254 -9.08 13.62 -1.85
CA GLN A 254 -9.96 12.87 -0.94
C GLN A 254 -9.31 12.69 0.44
N HIS A 255 -8.02 12.33 0.47
CA HIS A 255 -7.29 12.20 1.73
C HIS A 255 -7.21 13.52 2.50
N LEU A 256 -6.88 14.63 1.81
CA LEU A 256 -6.81 15.95 2.45
C LEU A 256 -8.17 16.45 2.94
N LEU A 257 -9.24 16.18 2.18
CA LEU A 257 -10.61 16.52 2.59
C LEU A 257 -11.07 15.73 3.82
N ALA A 258 -10.71 14.44 3.91
CA ALA A 258 -10.98 13.62 5.10
C ALA A 258 -10.21 14.11 6.34
N ALA A 259 -9.02 14.68 6.15
CA ALA A 259 -8.21 15.34 7.17
C ALA A 259 -8.67 16.80 7.44
N GLU A 260 -9.89 17.16 7.07
CA GLU A 260 -10.55 18.45 7.33
C GLU A 260 -9.86 19.70 6.74
N HIS A 261 -9.01 19.53 5.70
CA HIS A 261 -8.48 20.66 4.98
C HIS A 261 -9.57 21.39 4.19
N THR A 262 -9.42 22.71 4.02
CA THR A 262 -10.39 23.51 3.25
C THR A 262 -10.36 23.16 1.76
N VAL A 263 -11.49 23.25 1.06
CA VAL A 263 -11.57 22.96 -0.38
C VAL A 263 -10.59 23.82 -1.20
N ILE A 264 -10.31 25.05 -0.75
CA ILE A 264 -9.38 25.97 -1.43
C ILE A 264 -7.93 25.49 -1.27
N ASP A 265 -7.56 25.09 -0.05
CA ASP A 265 -6.21 24.57 0.23
C ASP A 265 -5.97 23.27 -0.53
N VAL A 266 -6.97 22.38 -0.54
CA VAL A 266 -6.92 21.11 -1.29
C VAL A 266 -6.77 21.37 -2.79
N ALA A 267 -7.56 22.27 -3.38
CA ALA A 267 -7.45 22.61 -4.79
C ALA A 267 -6.02 23.07 -5.15
N THR A 268 -5.44 23.93 -4.30
CA THR A 268 -4.06 24.41 -4.47
C THR A 268 -3.04 23.27 -4.35
N ALA A 269 -3.19 22.41 -3.33
CA ALA A 269 -2.29 21.27 -3.09
C ALA A 269 -2.27 20.23 -4.21
N VAL A 270 -3.32 20.18 -5.03
CA VAL A 270 -3.40 19.28 -6.20
C VAL A 270 -3.30 20.00 -7.55
N GLY A 271 -2.88 21.28 -7.56
CA GLY A 271 -2.55 22.05 -8.76
C GLY A 271 -3.74 22.54 -9.58
N TYR A 272 -4.88 22.83 -8.94
CA TYR A 272 -6.06 23.38 -9.59
C TYR A 272 -6.52 24.69 -8.95
N SER A 273 -7.21 25.53 -9.75
CA SER A 273 -8.05 26.59 -9.20
C SER A 273 -9.29 25.99 -8.52
N GLY A 274 -9.85 26.67 -7.50
CA GLY A 274 -11.01 26.17 -6.76
C GLY A 274 -12.21 25.77 -7.64
N THR A 275 -12.49 26.56 -8.70
CA THR A 275 -13.59 26.28 -9.64
C THR A 275 -13.30 25.04 -10.50
N SER A 276 -12.09 24.97 -11.08
CA SER A 276 -11.66 23.82 -11.89
C SER A 276 -11.62 22.55 -11.08
N PHE A 277 -11.11 22.63 -9.86
CA PHE A 277 -11.08 21.51 -8.90
C PHE A 277 -12.47 20.98 -8.60
N SER A 278 -13.40 21.87 -8.17
CA SER A 278 -14.75 21.44 -7.79
C SER A 278 -15.49 20.74 -8.93
N ARG A 279 -15.33 21.26 -10.16
CA ARG A 279 -15.91 20.63 -11.35
C ARG A 279 -15.31 19.27 -11.65
N LEU A 280 -13.97 19.15 -11.64
CA LEU A 280 -13.24 17.90 -11.89
C LEU A 280 -13.57 16.85 -10.83
N PHE A 281 -13.52 17.25 -9.56
CA PHE A 281 -13.82 16.37 -8.44
C PHE A 281 -15.23 15.80 -8.53
N THR A 282 -16.23 16.68 -8.77
CA THR A 282 -17.64 16.24 -8.93
C THR A 282 -17.80 15.29 -10.11
N GLN A 283 -17.12 15.55 -11.22
CA GLN A 283 -17.14 14.66 -12.39
C GLN A 283 -16.55 13.28 -12.09
N ARG A 284 -15.48 13.20 -11.29
CA ARG A 284 -14.74 11.96 -11.02
C ARG A 284 -15.32 11.18 -9.83
N VAL A 285 -15.85 11.86 -8.83
CA VAL A 285 -16.31 11.28 -7.56
C VAL A 285 -17.84 11.18 -7.47
N GLY A 286 -18.56 11.91 -8.33
CA GLY A 286 -20.03 11.92 -8.36
C GLY A 286 -20.68 12.87 -7.36
N GLN A 287 -19.92 13.53 -6.48
CA GLN A 287 -20.40 14.50 -5.49
C GLN A 287 -19.42 15.65 -5.32
N SER A 288 -19.90 16.79 -4.79
CA SER A 288 -19.03 17.95 -4.59
C SER A 288 -17.97 17.68 -3.52
N PRO A 289 -16.79 18.37 -3.57
CA PRO A 289 -15.77 18.24 -2.54
C PRO A 289 -16.28 18.49 -1.12
N ARG A 290 -17.17 19.46 -0.96
CA ARG A 290 -17.77 19.80 0.34
C ARG A 290 -18.70 18.69 0.86
N ALA A 291 -19.57 18.14 -0.01
CA ALA A 291 -20.45 17.04 0.35
C ALA A 291 -19.67 15.79 0.72
N TRP A 292 -18.60 15.52 -0.05
CA TRP A 292 -17.71 14.39 0.20
C TRP A 292 -16.97 14.54 1.54
N ALA A 293 -16.42 15.72 1.85
CA ALA A 293 -15.76 16.00 3.12
C ALA A 293 -16.71 15.81 4.31
N GLN A 294 -17.96 16.29 4.23
CA GLN A 294 -18.95 16.12 5.29
C GLN A 294 -19.30 14.65 5.55
N ALA A 295 -19.32 13.82 4.50
CA ALA A 295 -19.62 12.39 4.62
C ALA A 295 -18.46 11.56 5.18
N HIS A 296 -17.21 12.07 5.14
CA HIS A 296 -15.98 11.34 5.49
C HIS A 296 -15.15 12.06 6.57
N ALA A 297 -15.66 13.10 7.19
CA ALA A 297 -15.01 13.79 8.30
C ALA A 297 -14.89 12.83 9.50
N GLY A 298 -13.66 12.57 9.97
CA GLY A 298 -13.42 11.78 11.18
C GLY A 298 -13.41 10.25 10.96
N THR A 299 -13.28 9.77 9.72
CA THR A 299 -13.03 8.34 9.41
C THR A 299 -11.55 8.02 9.29
#